data_221f994c141ff9cf1e5c53e066dde3dd
#
_entry.id   221f994c141ff9cf1e5c53e066dde3dd
#
_cell.length_a   1.000
_cell.length_b   1.000
_cell.length_c   1.000
_cell.angle_alpha   90.00
_cell.angle_beta   90.00
_cell.angle_gamma   90.00
#
_symmetry.space_group_name_H-M   'P 1'
#
loop_
_entity.id
_entity.type
_entity.pdbx_description
1 polymer ?
#
loop_
_entity_poly.entity_id
_entity_poly.type
_entity_poly.pdbx_seq_one_letter_code
_entity_poly.pdbx_strand_id
1 'polypeptide(L)'
;MNINLILGIIVSVTFLLAYLPQLKSLKNSSDISGISTFFWMLIALGTAITASNLWEAHAVWFVFVPQYINSTIALVILLWVAFKKYEGYGLWIVLMSYSFLISIFAGHVENEVIQHWASIFIMVAYIEQTIHMLIKKTSHGVNYLLFVGFATGLLIMVINIITTGAPVSAAITEVINIVMMVIATVVTIFFNKRNKK
;
A
#
# COMPACT_ATOMS: atom_id res chain seq x y z
N MET A 1 -29.98 -4.78 -5.89
CA MET A 1 -28.77 -4.20 -5.28
C MET A 1 -27.70 -4.13 -6.38
N ASN A 2 -27.05 -3.00 -6.56
CA ASN A 2 -26.08 -2.81 -7.66
C ASN A 2 -24.84 -3.69 -7.40
N ILE A 3 -24.50 -4.60 -8.31
CA ILE A 3 -23.38 -5.55 -8.19
C ILE A 3 -22.05 -4.82 -7.95
N ASN A 4 -21.87 -3.66 -8.57
CA ASN A 4 -20.66 -2.85 -8.44
C ASN A 4 -20.50 -2.28 -7.03
N LEU A 5 -21.58 -1.96 -6.34
CA LEU A 5 -21.58 -1.56 -4.94
C LEU A 5 -21.10 -2.72 -4.05
N ILE A 6 -21.59 -3.93 -4.31
CA ILE A 6 -21.18 -5.13 -3.56
C ILE A 6 -19.69 -5.40 -3.76
N LEU A 7 -19.22 -5.40 -5.01
CA LEU A 7 -17.81 -5.61 -5.33
C LEU A 7 -16.93 -4.54 -4.69
N GLY A 8 -17.33 -3.26 -4.74
CA GLY A 8 -16.61 -2.16 -4.09
C GLY A 8 -16.49 -2.33 -2.57
N ILE A 9 -17.56 -2.77 -1.90
CA ILE A 9 -17.53 -3.06 -0.45
C ILE A 9 -16.60 -4.25 -0.15
N ILE A 10 -16.68 -5.32 -0.95
CA ILE A 10 -15.80 -6.49 -0.77
C ILE A 10 -14.34 -6.11 -0.95
N VAL A 11 -13.98 -5.33 -1.97
CA VAL A 11 -12.62 -4.81 -2.18
C VAL A 11 -12.15 -4.04 -0.95
N SER A 12 -12.98 -3.11 -0.46
CA SER A 12 -12.65 -2.28 0.69
C SER A 12 -12.39 -3.10 1.95
N VAL A 13 -13.26 -4.05 2.26
CA VAL A 13 -13.10 -4.97 3.40
C VAL A 13 -11.85 -5.82 3.23
N THR A 14 -11.59 -6.34 2.03
CA THR A 14 -10.40 -7.14 1.74
C THR A 14 -9.11 -6.35 1.97
N PHE A 15 -9.04 -5.11 1.52
CA PHE A 15 -7.88 -4.25 1.76
C PHE A 15 -7.67 -3.96 3.24
N LEU A 16 -8.72 -3.66 4.00
CA LEU A 16 -8.62 -3.44 5.43
C LEU A 16 -8.11 -4.69 6.17
N LEU A 17 -8.64 -5.86 5.83
CA LEU A 17 -8.23 -7.12 6.43
C LEU A 17 -6.80 -7.52 6.06
N ALA A 18 -6.31 -7.12 4.89
CA ALA A 18 -4.95 -7.40 4.44
C ALA A 18 -3.88 -6.79 5.36
N TYR A 19 -4.17 -5.68 6.04
CA TYR A 19 -3.24 -5.07 6.99
C TYR A 19 -3.09 -5.84 8.31
N LEU A 20 -4.10 -6.59 8.75
CA LEU A 20 -4.09 -7.24 10.06
C LEU A 20 -2.89 -8.18 10.27
N PRO A 21 -2.53 -9.06 9.32
CA PRO A 21 -1.34 -9.90 9.44
C PRO A 21 -0.05 -9.09 9.58
N GLN A 22 0.07 -7.97 8.87
CA GLN A 22 1.25 -7.11 8.94
C GLN A 22 1.35 -6.38 10.29
N LEU A 23 0.25 -5.82 10.79
CA LEU A 23 0.19 -5.19 12.11
C LEU A 23 0.56 -6.20 13.22
N LYS A 24 0.03 -7.42 13.14
CA LYS A 24 0.39 -8.51 14.06
C LYS A 24 1.87 -8.86 13.97
N SER A 25 2.43 -8.94 12.76
CA SER A 25 3.87 -9.17 12.55
C SER A 25 4.71 -8.06 13.17
N LEU A 26 4.38 -6.79 12.92
CA LEU A 26 5.06 -5.64 13.50
C LEU A 26 5.01 -5.62 15.03
N LYS A 27 3.88 -6.00 15.62
CA LYS A 27 3.73 -6.08 17.08
C LYS A 27 4.62 -7.14 17.68
N ASN A 28 4.69 -8.33 17.06
CA ASN A 28 5.32 -9.51 17.63
C ASN A 28 6.80 -9.65 17.28
N SER A 29 7.29 -8.96 16.23
CA SER A 29 8.68 -9.06 15.80
C SER A 29 9.55 -8.01 16.48
N SER A 30 10.63 -8.43 17.11
CA SER A 30 11.71 -7.56 17.58
C SER A 30 12.59 -7.09 16.41
N ASP A 31 12.85 -7.98 15.45
CA ASP A 31 13.59 -7.68 14.23
C ASP A 31 12.63 -7.38 13.07
N ILE A 32 12.76 -6.20 12.49
CA ILE A 32 12.01 -5.72 11.33
C ILE A 32 12.93 -5.30 10.18
N SER A 33 14.13 -5.88 10.11
CA SER A 33 15.16 -5.54 9.11
C SER A 33 14.71 -5.78 7.66
N GLY A 34 13.78 -6.72 7.44
CA GLY A 34 13.20 -6.99 6.12
C GLY A 34 12.16 -5.96 5.66
N ILE A 35 11.66 -5.09 6.55
CA ILE A 35 10.68 -4.06 6.18
C ILE A 35 11.42 -2.82 5.71
N SER A 36 11.04 -2.28 4.56
CA SER A 36 11.52 -0.98 4.12
C SER A 36 10.66 0.16 4.68
N THR A 37 11.30 1.17 5.25
CA THR A 37 10.62 2.41 5.66
C THR A 37 10.17 3.21 4.44
N PHE A 38 10.98 3.19 3.38
CA PHE A 38 10.66 3.88 2.13
C PHE A 38 9.45 3.28 1.43
N PHE A 39 9.30 1.94 1.46
CA PHE A 39 8.07 1.27 1.02
C PHE A 39 6.83 1.84 1.71
N TRP A 40 6.83 1.89 3.04
CA TRP A 40 5.68 2.39 3.79
C TRP A 40 5.44 3.88 3.59
N MET A 41 6.50 4.65 3.37
CA MET A 41 6.38 6.07 3.03
C MET A 41 5.67 6.26 1.67
N LEU A 42 6.05 5.50 0.66
CA LEU A 42 5.43 5.55 -0.65
C LEU A 42 3.98 5.04 -0.63
N ILE A 43 3.68 3.96 0.12
CA ILE A 43 2.31 3.47 0.29
C ILE A 43 1.44 4.49 1.01
N ALA A 44 1.92 5.06 2.13
CA ALA A 44 1.18 6.07 2.87
C ALA A 44 0.92 7.33 2.01
N LEU A 45 1.94 7.77 1.25
CA LEU A 45 1.82 8.91 0.35
C LEU A 45 0.82 8.63 -0.79
N GLY A 46 0.99 7.52 -1.52
CA GLY A 46 0.13 7.16 -2.64
C GLY A 46 -1.34 7.00 -2.21
N THR A 47 -1.59 6.32 -1.09
CA THR A 47 -2.96 6.15 -0.57
C THR A 47 -3.56 7.45 -0.04
N ALA A 48 -2.75 8.35 0.55
CA ALA A 48 -3.22 9.67 1.00
C ALA A 48 -3.61 10.56 -0.19
N ILE A 49 -2.80 10.56 -1.25
CA ILE A 49 -3.11 11.28 -2.49
C ILE A 49 -4.40 10.75 -3.11
N THR A 50 -4.56 9.43 -3.20
CA THR A 50 -5.80 8.82 -3.71
C THR A 50 -7.01 9.21 -2.87
N ALA A 51 -6.90 9.20 -1.54
CA ALA A 51 -7.99 9.59 -0.65
C ALA A 51 -8.36 11.08 -0.82
N SER A 52 -7.37 11.97 -0.92
CA SER A 52 -7.56 13.40 -1.17
C SER A 52 -8.28 13.65 -2.51
N ASN A 53 -7.81 12.98 -3.56
CA ASN A 53 -8.39 13.11 -4.90
C ASN A 53 -9.86 12.65 -4.94
N LEU A 54 -10.18 11.54 -4.25
CA LEU A 54 -11.56 11.06 -4.15
C LEU A 54 -12.45 12.03 -3.36
N TRP A 55 -11.90 12.68 -2.34
CA TRP A 55 -12.61 13.72 -1.59
C TRP A 55 -12.95 14.93 -2.47
N GLU A 56 -11.97 15.44 -3.20
CA GLU A 56 -12.16 16.58 -4.11
C GLU A 56 -13.10 16.26 -5.28
N ALA A 57 -13.05 15.00 -5.77
CA ALA A 57 -13.97 14.51 -6.81
C ALA A 57 -15.40 14.23 -6.29
N HIS A 58 -15.69 14.52 -5.02
CA HIS A 58 -16.98 14.24 -4.39
C HIS A 58 -17.41 12.78 -4.56
N ALA A 59 -16.45 11.85 -4.48
CA ALA A 59 -16.73 10.43 -4.60
C ALA A 59 -17.73 9.96 -3.54
N VAL A 60 -18.55 8.98 -3.90
CA VAL A 60 -19.54 8.41 -2.96
C VAL A 60 -18.85 7.82 -1.74
N TRP A 61 -19.46 7.96 -0.56
CA TRP A 61 -18.87 7.63 0.74
C TRP A 61 -18.28 6.22 0.84
N PHE A 62 -18.91 5.23 0.20
CA PHE A 62 -18.43 3.84 0.22
C PHE A 62 -17.17 3.59 -0.62
N VAL A 63 -16.74 4.56 -1.43
CA VAL A 63 -15.45 4.56 -2.14
C VAL A 63 -14.42 5.40 -1.39
N PHE A 64 -14.83 6.57 -0.92
CA PHE A 64 -13.95 7.52 -0.23
C PHE A 64 -13.53 7.03 1.16
N VAL A 65 -14.47 6.63 2.02
CA VAL A 65 -14.19 6.25 3.42
C VAL A 65 -13.21 5.09 3.52
N PRO A 66 -13.32 3.99 2.75
CA PRO A 66 -12.32 2.92 2.76
C PRO A 66 -10.92 3.39 2.38
N GLN A 67 -10.79 4.29 1.40
CA GLN A 67 -9.48 4.82 1.02
C GLN A 67 -8.86 5.73 2.09
N TYR A 68 -9.69 6.50 2.78
CA TYR A 68 -9.24 7.30 3.91
C TYR A 68 -8.74 6.43 5.07
N ILE A 69 -9.46 5.36 5.40
CA ILE A 69 -9.03 4.38 6.41
C ILE A 69 -7.75 3.68 5.94
N ASN A 70 -7.66 3.28 4.67
CA ASN A 70 -6.47 2.67 4.07
C ASN A 70 -5.24 3.57 4.25
N SER A 71 -5.34 4.85 3.89
CA SER A 71 -4.29 5.85 4.07
C SER A 71 -3.88 6.00 5.54
N THR A 72 -4.87 6.06 6.44
CA THR A 72 -4.62 6.19 7.88
C THR A 72 -3.85 4.98 8.42
N ILE A 73 -4.23 3.76 8.05
CA ILE A 73 -3.52 2.54 8.48
C ILE A 73 -2.10 2.50 7.91
N ALA A 74 -1.91 2.86 6.64
CA ALA A 74 -0.60 2.92 6.02
C ALA A 74 0.33 3.92 6.74
N LEU A 75 -0.19 5.10 7.10
CA LEU A 75 0.53 6.09 7.89
C LEU A 75 0.88 5.57 9.29
N VAL A 76 -0.06 4.93 9.98
CA VAL A 76 0.20 4.31 11.30
C VAL A 76 1.31 3.28 11.21
N ILE A 77 1.33 2.46 10.15
CA ILE A 77 2.40 1.47 9.95
C ILE A 77 3.72 2.16 9.64
N LEU A 78 3.74 3.20 8.79
CA LEU A 78 4.94 3.99 8.53
C LEU A 78 5.54 4.54 9.84
N LEU A 79 4.72 5.16 10.66
CA LEU A 79 5.15 5.69 11.96
C LEU A 79 5.69 4.59 12.85
N TRP A 80 4.99 3.46 12.95
CA TRP A 80 5.43 2.32 13.76
C TRP A 80 6.78 1.76 13.29
N VAL A 81 6.95 1.58 11.98
CA VAL A 81 8.23 1.14 11.39
C VAL A 81 9.33 2.16 11.66
N ALA A 82 9.05 3.45 11.49
CA ALA A 82 10.00 4.51 11.74
C ALA A 82 10.43 4.54 13.22
N PHE A 83 9.49 4.47 14.16
CA PHE A 83 9.78 4.40 15.59
C PHE A 83 10.61 3.17 15.99
N LYS A 84 10.39 2.02 15.34
CA LYS A 84 11.18 0.79 15.60
C LYS A 84 12.58 0.81 15.00
N LYS A 85 12.79 1.56 13.91
CA LYS A 85 14.06 1.54 13.15
C LYS A 85 15.00 2.70 13.49
N TYR A 86 14.43 3.83 13.85
CA TYR A 86 15.19 5.06 13.95
C TYR A 86 15.00 5.69 15.32
N GLU A 87 16.09 6.20 15.86
CA GLU A 87 16.11 6.98 17.09
C GLU A 87 16.45 8.44 16.77
N GLY A 88 15.98 9.37 17.61
CA GLY A 88 16.31 10.78 17.52
C GLY A 88 16.05 11.41 16.16
N TYR A 89 17.12 11.93 15.53
CA TYR A 89 17.02 12.66 14.25
C TYR A 89 16.49 11.82 13.08
N GLY A 90 16.77 10.51 13.05
CA GLY A 90 16.32 9.65 11.97
C GLY A 90 14.79 9.58 11.84
N LEU A 91 14.09 9.55 12.97
CA LEU A 91 12.62 9.61 12.98
C LEU A 91 12.12 10.94 12.41
N TRP A 92 12.73 12.07 12.83
CA TRP A 92 12.35 13.39 12.34
C TRP A 92 12.56 13.52 10.82
N ILE A 93 13.63 12.94 10.27
CA ILE A 93 13.86 12.92 8.82
C ILE A 93 12.71 12.23 8.10
N VAL A 94 12.26 11.06 8.58
CA VAL A 94 11.12 10.35 7.97
C VAL A 94 9.85 11.18 8.02
N LEU A 95 9.53 11.78 9.17
CA LEU A 95 8.32 12.59 9.33
C LEU A 95 8.36 13.85 8.45
N MET A 96 9.48 14.56 8.43
CA MET A 96 9.64 15.77 7.62
C MET A 96 9.62 15.45 6.13
N SER A 97 10.25 14.35 5.71
CA SER A 97 10.21 13.90 4.30
C SER A 97 8.79 13.57 3.86
N TYR A 98 8.03 12.83 4.68
CA TYR A 98 6.63 12.51 4.39
C TYR A 98 5.77 13.78 4.31
N SER A 99 5.88 14.69 5.30
CA SER A 99 5.13 15.94 5.33
C SER A 99 5.46 16.85 4.15
N PHE A 100 6.74 16.94 3.77
CA PHE A 100 7.20 17.69 2.61
C PHE A 100 6.62 17.14 1.30
N LEU A 101 6.70 15.82 1.11
CA LEU A 101 6.16 15.18 -0.09
C LEU A 101 4.65 15.39 -0.19
N ILE A 102 3.90 15.20 0.91
CA ILE A 102 2.46 15.40 0.87
C ILE A 102 2.10 16.86 0.57
N SER A 103 2.87 17.83 1.09
CA SER A 103 2.62 19.26 0.84
C SER A 103 2.85 19.67 -0.61
N ILE A 104 3.78 19.00 -1.32
CA ILE A 104 3.99 19.23 -2.76
C ILE A 104 2.75 18.79 -3.56
N PHE A 105 2.14 17.67 -3.19
CA PHE A 105 1.00 17.11 -3.90
C PHE A 105 -0.34 17.71 -3.46
N ALA A 106 -0.48 18.12 -2.21
CA ALA A 106 -1.69 18.72 -1.68
C ALA A 106 -1.81 20.20 -2.11
N GLY A 107 -2.31 20.46 -3.30
CA GLY A 107 -2.68 21.80 -3.74
C GLY A 107 -1.93 22.39 -4.93
N HIS A 108 -1.04 21.63 -5.60
CA HIS A 108 -0.23 22.18 -6.69
C HIS A 108 -0.35 21.43 -8.02
N VAL A 109 -1.11 20.33 -8.08
CA VAL A 109 -1.17 19.47 -9.26
C VAL A 109 -2.63 19.18 -9.62
N GLU A 110 -2.96 19.20 -10.91
CA GLU A 110 -4.29 18.83 -11.42
C GLU A 110 -4.67 17.41 -11.04
N ASN A 111 -5.94 17.18 -10.70
CA ASN A 111 -6.44 15.92 -10.13
C ASN A 111 -6.12 14.67 -10.96
N GLU A 112 -6.14 14.76 -12.29
CA GLU A 112 -5.80 13.63 -13.16
C GLU A 112 -4.31 13.27 -13.08
N VAL A 113 -3.43 14.25 -13.07
CA VAL A 113 -1.97 14.08 -12.97
C VAL A 113 -1.60 13.50 -11.59
N ILE A 114 -2.24 14.01 -10.54
CA ILE A 114 -2.05 13.53 -9.16
C ILE A 114 -2.37 12.03 -9.04
N GLN A 115 -3.47 11.56 -9.64
CA GLN A 115 -3.85 10.15 -9.56
C GLN A 115 -2.83 9.23 -10.23
N HIS A 116 -2.22 9.67 -11.33
CA HIS A 116 -1.13 8.92 -11.96
C HIS A 116 0.10 8.81 -11.04
N TRP A 117 0.47 9.89 -10.35
CA TRP A 117 1.57 9.85 -9.38
C TRP A 117 1.27 8.91 -8.21
N ALA A 118 0.04 8.89 -7.68
CA ALA A 118 -0.36 7.94 -6.64
C ALA A 118 -0.14 6.50 -7.07
N SER A 119 -0.55 6.15 -8.29
CA SER A 119 -0.36 4.82 -8.86
C SER A 119 1.12 4.46 -9.03
N ILE A 120 1.94 5.41 -9.51
CA ILE A 120 3.39 5.24 -9.65
C ILE A 120 4.05 5.01 -8.29
N PHE A 121 3.70 5.77 -7.26
CA PHE A 121 4.25 5.58 -5.90
C PHE A 121 3.94 4.20 -5.34
N ILE A 122 2.72 3.70 -5.53
CA ILE A 122 2.32 2.37 -5.07
C ILE A 122 3.11 1.29 -5.82
N MET A 123 3.26 1.40 -7.14
CA MET A 123 4.03 0.46 -7.95
C MET A 123 5.51 0.45 -7.55
N VAL A 124 6.12 1.63 -7.42
CA VAL A 124 7.53 1.78 -7.00
C VAL A 124 7.73 1.24 -5.59
N ALA A 125 6.74 1.40 -4.68
CA ALA A 125 6.79 0.85 -3.35
C ALA A 125 6.97 -0.68 -3.36
N TYR A 126 6.18 -1.42 -4.14
CA TYR A 126 6.30 -2.88 -4.20
C TYR A 126 7.62 -3.35 -4.80
N ILE A 127 8.14 -2.64 -5.81
CA ILE A 127 9.46 -2.90 -6.38
C ILE A 127 10.53 -2.68 -5.29
N GLU A 128 10.46 -1.57 -4.60
CA GLU A 128 11.42 -1.19 -3.56
C GLU A 128 11.42 -2.20 -2.40
N GLN A 129 10.25 -2.58 -1.86
CA GLN A 129 10.16 -3.58 -0.80
C GLN A 129 10.78 -4.92 -1.23
N THR A 130 10.55 -5.32 -2.47
CA THR A 130 11.11 -6.56 -3.02
C THR A 130 12.64 -6.47 -3.10
N ILE A 131 13.17 -5.39 -3.66
CA ILE A 131 14.61 -5.13 -3.75
C ILE A 131 15.22 -5.05 -2.34
N HIS A 132 14.57 -4.37 -1.40
CA HIS A 132 15.03 -4.26 -0.02
C HIS A 132 15.22 -5.65 0.62
N MET A 133 14.22 -6.54 0.49
CA MET A 133 14.34 -7.92 1.00
C MET A 133 15.47 -8.71 0.33
N LEU A 134 15.67 -8.53 -0.99
CA LEU A 134 16.75 -9.18 -1.72
C LEU A 134 18.13 -8.70 -1.27
N ILE A 135 18.32 -7.38 -1.10
CA ILE A 135 19.58 -6.79 -0.63
C ILE A 135 19.86 -7.19 0.81
N LYS A 136 18.86 -7.09 1.70
CA LYS A 136 18.99 -7.47 3.11
C LYS A 136 19.03 -8.96 3.35
N LYS A 137 18.67 -9.77 2.33
CA LYS A 137 18.57 -11.24 2.37
C LYS A 137 17.68 -11.73 3.52
N THR A 138 16.64 -10.97 3.85
CA THR A 138 15.71 -11.27 4.94
C THR A 138 14.32 -10.69 4.68
N SER A 139 13.31 -11.32 5.27
CA SER A 139 11.93 -10.84 5.31
C SER A 139 11.42 -10.63 6.75
N HIS A 140 12.33 -10.48 7.74
CA HIS A 140 11.94 -10.27 9.13
C HIS A 140 10.99 -9.07 9.29
N GLY A 141 9.88 -9.31 9.97
CA GLY A 141 8.82 -8.32 10.16
C GLY A 141 7.81 -8.20 9.00
N VAL A 142 8.15 -8.69 7.80
CA VAL A 142 7.22 -8.68 6.64
C VAL A 142 6.31 -9.89 6.69
N ASN A 143 5.01 -9.68 6.54
CA ASN A 143 4.03 -10.74 6.45
C ASN A 143 3.53 -10.90 5.02
N TYR A 144 3.75 -12.06 4.40
CA TYR A 144 3.34 -12.31 3.01
C TYR A 144 1.82 -12.25 2.81
N LEU A 145 1.01 -12.47 3.85
CA LEU A 145 -0.44 -12.37 3.79
C LEU A 145 -0.92 -10.93 3.49
N LEU A 146 -0.11 -9.91 3.78
CA LEU A 146 -0.36 -8.55 3.34
C LEU A 146 -0.49 -8.50 1.82
N PHE A 147 0.52 -9.00 1.12
CA PHE A 147 0.57 -8.97 -0.34
C PHE A 147 -0.51 -9.87 -0.98
N VAL A 148 -0.76 -11.05 -0.39
CA VAL A 148 -1.84 -11.95 -0.83
C VAL A 148 -3.20 -11.26 -0.68
N GLY A 149 -3.48 -10.64 0.46
CA GLY A 149 -4.73 -9.93 0.71
C GLY A 149 -4.95 -8.78 -0.28
N PHE A 150 -3.92 -7.96 -0.51
CA PHE A 150 -4.01 -6.88 -1.50
C PHE A 150 -4.16 -7.41 -2.93
N ALA A 151 -3.40 -8.43 -3.34
CA ALA A 151 -3.54 -9.04 -4.66
C ALA A 151 -4.96 -9.59 -4.88
N THR A 152 -5.56 -10.20 -3.86
CA THR A 152 -6.96 -10.68 -3.92
C THR A 152 -7.94 -9.52 -4.07
N GLY A 153 -7.77 -8.44 -3.30
CA GLY A 153 -8.60 -7.25 -3.42
C GLY A 153 -8.50 -6.59 -4.80
N LEU A 154 -7.27 -6.47 -5.34
CA LEU A 154 -7.05 -5.93 -6.69
C LEU A 154 -7.64 -6.82 -7.78
N LEU A 155 -7.60 -8.14 -7.63
CA LEU A 155 -8.25 -9.05 -8.59
C LEU A 155 -9.76 -8.80 -8.66
N ILE A 156 -10.42 -8.63 -7.51
CA ILE A 156 -11.85 -8.28 -7.45
C ILE A 156 -12.08 -6.88 -8.04
N MET A 157 -11.16 -5.94 -7.79
CA MET A 157 -11.23 -4.59 -8.36
C MET A 157 -11.11 -4.60 -9.89
N VAL A 158 -10.22 -5.42 -10.48
CA VAL A 158 -10.11 -5.60 -11.95
C VAL A 158 -11.44 -6.11 -12.52
N ILE A 159 -12.07 -7.09 -11.88
CA ILE A 159 -13.39 -7.58 -12.27
C ILE A 159 -14.43 -6.45 -12.24
N ASN A 160 -14.42 -5.64 -11.18
CA ASN A 160 -15.32 -4.50 -11.06
C ASN A 160 -15.09 -3.45 -12.16
N ILE A 161 -13.84 -3.12 -12.48
CA ILE A 161 -13.47 -2.20 -13.56
C ILE A 161 -14.01 -2.69 -14.90
N ILE A 162 -13.81 -3.98 -15.21
CA ILE A 162 -14.28 -4.58 -16.48
C ILE A 162 -15.81 -4.58 -16.55
N THR A 163 -16.50 -4.94 -15.47
CA THR A 163 -17.97 -5.00 -15.43
C THR A 163 -18.64 -3.62 -15.44
N THR A 164 -17.94 -2.57 -15.02
CA THR A 164 -18.44 -1.19 -15.09
C THR A 164 -18.18 -0.51 -16.44
N GLY A 165 -17.38 -1.12 -17.33
CA GLY A 165 -16.95 -0.50 -18.58
C GLY A 165 -15.98 0.68 -18.38
N ALA A 166 -15.30 0.73 -17.24
CA ALA A 166 -14.27 1.74 -16.97
C ALA A 166 -13.06 1.56 -17.92
N PRO A 167 -12.18 2.56 -18.06
CA PRO A 167 -11.05 2.51 -18.99
C PRO A 167 -10.15 1.29 -18.77
N VAL A 168 -9.83 0.59 -19.84
CA VAL A 168 -8.95 -0.60 -19.80
C VAL A 168 -7.58 -0.30 -19.20
N SER A 169 -7.08 0.94 -19.36
CA SER A 169 -5.83 1.39 -18.75
C SER A 169 -5.81 1.25 -17.23
N ALA A 170 -6.94 1.49 -16.56
CA ALA A 170 -7.07 1.28 -15.12
C ALA A 170 -6.91 -0.21 -14.75
N ALA A 171 -7.55 -1.11 -15.51
CA ALA A 171 -7.42 -2.55 -15.29
C ALA A 171 -5.97 -3.03 -15.50
N ILE A 172 -5.26 -2.51 -16.52
CA ILE A 172 -3.86 -2.85 -16.79
C ILE A 172 -2.97 -2.45 -15.60
N THR A 173 -3.17 -1.26 -15.04
CA THR A 173 -2.41 -0.79 -13.88
C THR A 173 -2.57 -1.74 -12.69
N GLU A 174 -3.81 -2.18 -12.42
CA GLU A 174 -4.06 -3.10 -11.30
C GLU A 174 -3.51 -4.50 -11.55
N VAL A 175 -3.51 -4.98 -12.80
CA VAL A 175 -2.85 -6.24 -13.16
C VAL A 175 -1.33 -6.16 -12.92
N ILE A 176 -0.68 -5.05 -13.26
CA ILE A 176 0.74 -4.83 -12.97
C ILE A 176 0.98 -4.86 -11.45
N ASN A 177 0.14 -4.20 -10.67
CA ASN A 177 0.23 -4.20 -9.20
C ASN A 177 0.09 -5.63 -8.63
N ILE A 178 -0.85 -6.44 -9.15
CA ILE A 178 -1.01 -7.85 -8.75
C ILE A 178 0.28 -8.64 -9.03
N VAL A 179 0.89 -8.48 -10.20
CA VAL A 179 2.15 -9.16 -10.55
C VAL A 179 3.25 -8.79 -9.55
N MET A 180 3.39 -7.51 -9.21
CA MET A 180 4.38 -7.04 -8.23
C MET A 180 4.13 -7.64 -6.84
N MET A 181 2.87 -7.73 -6.40
CA MET A 181 2.51 -8.36 -5.13
C MET A 181 2.78 -9.87 -5.11
N VAL A 182 2.55 -10.55 -6.21
CA VAL A 182 2.90 -11.98 -6.34
C VAL A 182 4.41 -12.17 -6.20
N ILE A 183 5.22 -11.35 -6.87
CA ILE A 183 6.68 -11.38 -6.74
C ILE A 183 7.11 -11.12 -5.29
N ALA A 184 6.58 -10.08 -4.66
CA ALA A 184 6.87 -9.76 -3.25
C ALA A 184 6.47 -10.91 -2.31
N THR A 185 5.33 -11.57 -2.57
CA THR A 185 4.87 -12.76 -1.83
C THR A 185 5.88 -13.89 -1.93
N VAL A 186 6.30 -14.24 -3.15
CA VAL A 186 7.26 -15.34 -3.39
C VAL A 186 8.59 -15.06 -2.69
N VAL A 187 9.12 -13.83 -2.82
CA VAL A 187 10.37 -13.42 -2.16
C VAL A 187 10.24 -13.48 -0.64
N THR A 188 9.10 -13.02 -0.09
CA THR A 188 8.86 -13.08 1.36
C THR A 188 8.82 -14.52 1.86
N ILE A 189 8.10 -15.41 1.17
CA ILE A 189 8.02 -16.84 1.55
C ILE A 189 9.40 -17.51 1.45
N PHE A 190 10.17 -17.20 0.41
CA PHE A 190 11.52 -17.74 0.23
C PHE A 190 12.41 -17.41 1.43
N PHE A 191 12.49 -16.14 1.83
CA PHE A 191 13.29 -15.74 2.98
C PHE A 191 12.74 -16.24 4.31
N ASN A 192 11.41 -16.30 4.49
CA ASN A 192 10.81 -16.90 5.69
C ASN A 192 11.18 -18.36 5.89
N LYS A 193 11.27 -19.16 4.80
CA LYS A 193 11.71 -20.55 4.86
C LYS A 193 13.21 -20.67 5.19
N ARG A 194 14.02 -19.77 4.63
CA ARG A 194 15.48 -19.75 4.84
C ARG A 194 15.85 -19.37 6.28
N ASN A 195 15.14 -18.41 6.86
CA ASN A 195 15.41 -17.90 8.20
C ASN A 195 14.92 -18.84 9.33
N LYS A 196 14.18 -19.91 8.99
CA LYS A 196 13.76 -20.96 9.94
C LYS A 196 14.75 -22.14 10.05
N LYS A 197 15.73 -22.20 9.17
CA LYS A 197 16.83 -23.17 9.20
C LYS A 197 18.05 -22.58 9.91
#